data_5a1b00944acc3c9c59fc05843ac594d1
#
_entry.id   5a1b00944acc3c9c59fc05843ac594d1
#
_cell.length_a   1.000
_cell.length_b   1.000
_cell.length_c   1.000
_cell.angle_alpha   90.00
_cell.angle_beta   90.00
_cell.angle_gamma   90.00
#
_symmetry.space_group_name_H-M   'P 1'
#
loop_
_entity.id
_entity.type
_entity.pdbx_description
1 polymer ?
#
loop_
_entity_poly.entity_id
_entity_poly.type
_entity_poly.pdbx_seq_one_letter_code
_entity_poly.pdbx_strand_id
1 'polypeptide(L)'
;MKPIGIGIVGTGYMGKAHSVAMNAVGAVFDTPLKPVCEMICATTKSGAQKKADAFGFKRATDDWRVLVKDPKVEAIIIASPQSTHKEIALAAFELGKPVLCEKPMGASTADAQAMVAAAEQSGVVNMVGFNYVRTPATQFARQLIADGAIGDITWFRGEHTEDFYADKNEPATWRTCGRANGTMGDLSSHMINAALALLGPIERVSADIETVHHERPASAPGVSGTHTSGMEKVTNDDHAHCLCRFSSGVMGHLYFSRISSGRKMGYAYEINGSEGAIRFDQEDQNALWLYKMSDDEAVRGFRKILTGPAHPDYQSFCLGPGHGTGYQDQLIIEAKDFLQAIHQGSPKFPTFKDGLAVNHVIDAMWQSNDSKQWVDVSPM
;
A
#
# COMPACT_ATOMS: atom_id res chain seq x y z
N MET A 1 24.73 5.59 14.74
CA MET A 1 23.64 6.01 13.81
C MET A 1 23.68 7.51 13.61
N LYS A 2 23.74 7.97 12.35
CA LYS A 2 23.64 9.41 12.00
C LYS A 2 22.18 9.85 12.13
N PRO A 3 21.87 10.97 12.80
CA PRO A 3 20.49 11.48 12.82
C PRO A 3 20.05 11.94 11.44
N ILE A 4 18.76 11.76 11.13
CA ILE A 4 18.09 12.27 9.93
C ILE A 4 16.75 12.89 10.31
N GLY A 5 16.52 14.15 9.91
CA GLY A 5 15.28 14.88 10.19
C GLY A 5 14.15 14.43 9.26
N ILE A 6 13.05 13.94 9.84
CA ILE A 6 11.86 13.48 9.11
C ILE A 6 10.76 14.54 9.19
N GLY A 7 10.22 14.90 8.02
CA GLY A 7 9.00 15.68 7.89
C GLY A 7 7.83 14.82 7.46
N ILE A 8 6.66 14.99 8.08
CA ILE A 8 5.42 14.30 7.66
C ILE A 8 4.36 15.33 7.26
N VAL A 9 3.83 15.20 6.06
CA VAL A 9 2.69 15.99 5.58
C VAL A 9 1.42 15.14 5.66
N GLY A 10 0.49 15.56 6.51
CA GLY A 10 -0.74 14.80 6.83
C GLY A 10 -0.72 14.23 8.24
N THR A 11 -1.85 14.36 8.95
CA THR A 11 -2.00 13.98 10.36
C THR A 11 -3.17 13.03 10.60
N GLY A 12 -3.70 12.44 9.53
CA GLY A 12 -4.75 11.42 9.55
C GLY A 12 -4.22 10.07 10.04
N TYR A 13 -4.95 9.01 9.69
CA TYR A 13 -4.62 7.64 10.07
C TYR A 13 -3.19 7.25 9.66
N MET A 14 -2.82 7.45 8.38
CA MET A 14 -1.49 7.11 7.89
C MET A 14 -0.39 8.03 8.45
N GLY A 15 -0.66 9.33 8.60
CA GLY A 15 0.29 10.24 9.24
C GLY A 15 0.61 9.84 10.69
N LYS A 16 -0.38 9.35 11.44
CA LYS A 16 -0.16 8.75 12.77
C LYS A 16 0.66 7.47 12.67
N ALA A 17 0.30 6.57 11.76
CA ALA A 17 0.96 5.28 11.62
C ALA A 17 2.44 5.42 11.25
N HIS A 18 2.78 6.31 10.30
CA HIS A 18 4.17 6.63 9.97
C HIS A 18 4.92 7.33 11.12
N SER A 19 4.23 8.18 11.89
CA SER A 19 4.83 8.80 13.08
C SER A 19 5.25 7.76 14.11
N VAL A 20 4.37 6.78 14.38
CA VAL A 20 4.68 5.64 15.27
C VAL A 20 5.84 4.83 14.70
N ALA A 21 5.82 4.53 13.40
CA ALA A 21 6.89 3.76 12.75
C ALA A 21 8.25 4.46 12.87
N MET A 22 8.33 5.76 12.60
CA MET A 22 9.57 6.53 12.69
C MET A 22 10.09 6.65 14.14
N ASN A 23 9.20 6.73 15.14
CA ASN A 23 9.61 6.71 16.54
C ASN A 23 10.09 5.33 17.01
N ALA A 24 9.55 4.25 16.46
CA ALA A 24 9.80 2.88 16.90
C ALA A 24 10.96 2.19 16.16
N VAL A 25 11.22 2.54 14.89
CA VAL A 25 12.11 1.77 14.01
C VAL A 25 13.51 1.57 14.56
N GLY A 26 14.08 2.56 15.24
CA GLY A 26 15.42 2.47 15.83
C GLY A 26 15.49 1.63 17.13
N ALA A 27 14.33 1.30 17.72
CA ALA A 27 14.25 0.37 18.85
C ALA A 27 14.05 -1.08 18.38
N VAL A 28 13.50 -1.26 17.17
CA VAL A 28 13.23 -2.59 16.59
C VAL A 28 14.37 -3.07 15.71
N PHE A 29 14.93 -2.19 14.89
CA PHE A 29 15.98 -2.54 13.93
C PHE A 29 17.26 -1.75 14.18
N ASP A 30 18.40 -2.39 13.96
CA ASP A 30 19.68 -1.68 13.84
C ASP A 30 19.75 -0.99 12.48
N THR A 31 19.26 0.26 12.44
CA THR A 31 19.21 1.07 11.21
C THR A 31 20.46 1.96 11.09
N PRO A 32 20.99 2.18 9.87
CA PRO A 32 22.17 3.03 9.67
C PRO A 32 21.91 4.51 10.00
N LEU A 33 20.65 4.94 9.91
CA LEU A 33 20.17 6.29 10.21
C LEU A 33 19.22 6.26 11.39
N LYS A 34 19.29 7.28 12.27
CA LYS A 34 18.37 7.48 13.38
C LYS A 34 17.34 8.55 13.01
N PRO A 35 16.08 8.20 12.77
CA PRO A 35 15.06 9.20 12.42
C PRO A 35 14.78 10.11 13.62
N VAL A 36 14.58 11.38 13.31
CA VAL A 36 14.16 12.43 14.24
C VAL A 36 12.88 13.03 13.69
N CYS A 37 11.78 12.89 14.37
CA CYS A 37 10.49 13.51 14.01
C CYS A 37 10.62 15.03 14.13
N GLU A 38 11.05 15.69 13.03
CA GLU A 38 11.47 17.10 13.06
C GLU A 38 10.30 18.06 12.90
N MET A 39 9.43 17.82 11.89
CA MET A 39 8.29 18.69 11.63
C MET A 39 7.09 17.92 11.08
N ILE A 40 5.89 18.26 11.54
CA ILE A 40 4.63 17.72 11.01
C ILE A 40 3.74 18.83 10.47
N CYS A 41 3.04 18.55 9.35
CA CYS A 41 2.12 19.50 8.71
C CYS A 41 0.67 19.01 8.75
N ALA A 42 -0.25 19.89 9.14
CA ALA A 42 -1.70 19.68 9.08
C ALA A 42 -2.38 20.89 8.43
N THR A 43 -3.70 20.85 8.25
CA THR A 43 -4.47 21.92 7.60
C THR A 43 -4.64 23.18 8.45
N THR A 44 -4.37 23.12 9.75
CA THR A 44 -4.44 24.27 10.66
C THR A 44 -3.28 24.26 11.64
N LYS A 45 -2.77 25.42 12.02
CA LYS A 45 -1.64 25.57 12.93
C LYS A 45 -1.89 24.93 14.30
N SER A 46 -3.07 25.14 14.88
CA SER A 46 -3.45 24.54 16.17
C SER A 46 -3.59 23.02 16.07
N GLY A 47 -4.17 22.50 14.97
CA GLY A 47 -4.25 21.07 14.70
C GLY A 47 -2.88 20.44 14.53
N ALA A 48 -1.99 21.08 13.78
CA ALA A 48 -0.62 20.63 13.58
C ALA A 48 0.16 20.58 14.90
N GLN A 49 0.05 21.61 15.76
CA GLN A 49 0.74 21.62 17.05
C GLN A 49 0.23 20.49 17.97
N LYS A 50 -1.10 20.33 18.09
CA LYS A 50 -1.68 19.22 18.87
C LYS A 50 -1.17 17.84 18.41
N LYS A 51 -0.98 17.66 17.09
CA LYS A 51 -0.47 16.41 16.53
C LYS A 51 1.05 16.28 16.70
N ALA A 52 1.80 17.38 16.64
CA ALA A 52 3.22 17.36 16.95
C ALA A 52 3.47 16.89 18.38
N ASP A 53 2.76 17.45 19.34
CA ASP A 53 2.87 17.06 20.76
C ASP A 53 2.51 15.58 20.97
N ALA A 54 1.43 15.11 20.31
CA ALA A 54 0.96 13.73 20.45
C ALA A 54 1.84 12.69 19.75
N PHE A 55 2.51 13.05 18.65
CA PHE A 55 3.28 12.13 17.81
C PHE A 55 4.79 12.26 17.98
N GLY A 56 5.26 13.12 18.86
CA GLY A 56 6.67 13.30 19.19
C GLY A 56 7.46 14.13 18.18
N PHE A 57 6.82 15.07 17.46
CA PHE A 57 7.49 16.01 16.58
C PHE A 57 7.97 17.24 17.33
N LYS A 58 9.15 17.73 16.95
CA LYS A 58 9.73 18.96 17.56
C LYS A 58 8.99 20.22 17.14
N ARG A 59 8.47 20.24 15.91
CA ARG A 59 7.85 21.45 15.31
C ARG A 59 6.62 21.08 14.50
N ALA A 60 5.76 22.08 14.29
CA ALA A 60 4.52 21.96 13.54
C ALA A 60 4.34 23.13 12.57
N THR A 61 3.65 22.90 11.46
CA THR A 61 3.27 23.93 10.49
C THR A 61 1.91 23.60 9.87
N ASP A 62 1.23 24.60 9.33
CA ASP A 62 0.02 24.47 8.51
C ASP A 62 0.28 24.70 7.01
N ASP A 63 1.54 24.92 6.63
CA ASP A 63 1.97 25.01 5.24
C ASP A 63 3.06 23.96 4.95
N TRP A 64 2.74 23.00 4.09
CA TRP A 64 3.68 21.96 3.69
C TRP A 64 4.93 22.53 2.97
N ARG A 65 4.83 23.70 2.35
CA ARG A 65 5.97 24.38 1.68
C ARG A 65 7.02 24.82 2.68
N VAL A 66 6.60 25.22 3.87
CA VAL A 66 7.51 25.52 4.98
C VAL A 66 8.25 24.26 5.42
N LEU A 67 7.54 23.13 5.54
CA LEU A 67 8.13 21.86 5.91
C LEU A 67 9.14 21.38 4.85
N VAL A 68 8.78 21.40 3.58
CA VAL A 68 9.63 20.91 2.48
C VAL A 68 10.91 21.76 2.35
N LYS A 69 10.84 23.07 2.58
CA LYS A 69 11.99 23.98 2.49
C LYS A 69 12.88 24.00 3.74
N ASP A 70 12.42 23.43 4.85
CA ASP A 70 13.16 23.48 6.12
C ASP A 70 14.47 22.64 6.03
N PRO A 71 15.64 23.24 6.34
CA PRO A 71 16.92 22.53 6.22
C PRO A 71 17.11 21.40 7.25
N LYS A 72 16.33 21.39 8.34
CA LYS A 72 16.34 20.30 9.33
C LYS A 72 15.44 19.13 8.96
N VAL A 73 14.57 19.29 7.96
CA VAL A 73 13.79 18.22 7.36
C VAL A 73 14.59 17.69 6.19
N GLU A 74 15.17 16.50 6.34
CA GLU A 74 16.07 15.88 5.36
C GLU A 74 15.37 14.83 4.51
N ALA A 75 14.25 14.24 5.00
CA ALA A 75 13.42 13.30 4.25
C ALA A 75 11.94 13.56 4.53
N ILE A 76 11.08 13.28 3.56
CA ILE A 76 9.66 13.65 3.61
C ILE A 76 8.78 12.41 3.46
N ILE A 77 7.76 12.29 4.31
CA ILE A 77 6.68 11.32 4.21
C ILE A 77 5.41 12.07 3.85
N ILE A 78 4.78 11.68 2.75
CA ILE A 78 3.54 12.28 2.26
C ILE A 78 2.39 11.34 2.60
N ALA A 79 1.57 11.76 3.58
CA ALA A 79 0.40 11.02 4.08
C ALA A 79 -0.86 11.91 4.11
N SER A 80 -0.89 12.89 3.21
CA SER A 80 -2.00 13.81 2.94
C SER A 80 -2.95 13.21 1.88
N PRO A 81 -4.08 13.87 1.53
CA PRO A 81 -4.91 13.41 0.43
C PRO A 81 -4.15 13.32 -0.89
N GLN A 82 -4.43 12.27 -1.69
CA GLN A 82 -3.69 11.97 -2.93
C GLN A 82 -3.62 13.13 -3.95
N SER A 83 -4.60 14.02 -3.95
CA SER A 83 -4.58 15.22 -4.81
C SER A 83 -3.42 16.17 -4.53
N THR A 84 -2.76 16.03 -3.39
CA THR A 84 -1.62 16.86 -2.98
C THR A 84 -0.27 16.16 -3.16
N HIS A 85 -0.25 14.86 -3.42
CA HIS A 85 0.97 14.06 -3.48
C HIS A 85 1.97 14.58 -4.51
N LYS A 86 1.51 14.86 -5.73
CA LYS A 86 2.35 15.32 -6.81
C LYS A 86 3.10 16.61 -6.46
N GLU A 87 2.38 17.68 -6.07
CA GLU A 87 3.03 18.97 -5.82
C GLU A 87 4.06 18.90 -4.70
N ILE A 88 3.78 18.11 -3.64
CA ILE A 88 4.69 17.94 -2.51
C ILE A 88 5.92 17.12 -2.92
N ALA A 89 5.73 16.02 -3.66
CA ALA A 89 6.83 15.17 -4.13
C ALA A 89 7.77 15.92 -5.08
N LEU A 90 7.22 16.65 -6.05
CA LEU A 90 8.02 17.43 -6.98
C LEU A 90 8.87 18.48 -6.24
N ALA A 91 8.25 19.22 -5.32
CA ALA A 91 8.97 20.23 -4.52
C ALA A 91 10.07 19.60 -3.64
N ALA A 92 9.85 18.39 -3.13
CA ALA A 92 10.86 17.66 -2.36
C ALA A 92 12.06 17.25 -3.25
N PHE A 93 11.79 16.70 -4.44
CA PHE A 93 12.82 16.28 -5.38
C PHE A 93 13.65 17.46 -5.90
N GLU A 94 13.04 18.62 -6.17
CA GLU A 94 13.76 19.85 -6.51
C GLU A 94 14.80 20.26 -5.45
N LEU A 95 14.55 19.91 -4.19
CA LEU A 95 15.44 20.19 -3.05
C LEU A 95 16.34 18.99 -2.68
N GLY A 96 16.35 17.93 -3.49
CA GLY A 96 17.16 16.74 -3.27
C GLY A 96 16.74 15.91 -2.04
N LYS A 97 15.47 15.99 -1.63
CA LYS A 97 14.97 15.29 -0.43
C LYS A 97 14.29 13.97 -0.77
N PRO A 98 14.70 12.85 -0.13
CA PRO A 98 14.02 11.56 -0.24
C PRO A 98 12.55 11.63 0.12
N VAL A 99 11.73 10.87 -0.63
CA VAL A 99 10.28 10.86 -0.45
C VAL A 99 9.75 9.45 -0.26
N LEU A 100 8.98 9.23 0.81
CA LEU A 100 8.03 8.13 0.95
C LEU A 100 6.63 8.71 0.76
N CYS A 101 5.91 8.24 -0.25
CA CYS A 101 4.57 8.73 -0.59
C CYS A 101 3.52 7.64 -0.36
N GLU A 102 2.43 7.97 0.33
CA GLU A 102 1.29 7.08 0.48
C GLU A 102 0.64 6.72 -0.85
N LYS A 103 0.01 5.57 -0.87
CA LYS A 103 -0.82 5.10 -1.98
C LYS A 103 -2.26 5.71 -1.92
N PRO A 104 -2.94 5.80 -3.05
CA PRO A 104 -2.41 5.75 -4.40
C PRO A 104 -1.42 6.88 -4.64
N MET A 105 -0.34 6.58 -5.37
CA MET A 105 0.79 7.52 -5.52
C MET A 105 0.38 8.87 -6.12
N GLY A 106 -0.51 8.87 -7.10
CA GLY A 106 -1.06 10.08 -7.72
C GLY A 106 -2.58 10.02 -7.81
N ALA A 107 -3.23 11.17 -7.93
CA ALA A 107 -4.67 11.26 -8.18
C ALA A 107 -5.07 10.79 -9.59
N SER A 108 -4.10 10.71 -10.50
CA SER A 108 -4.22 10.20 -11.85
C SER A 108 -2.91 9.57 -12.30
N THR A 109 -2.94 8.77 -13.36
CA THR A 109 -1.73 8.20 -13.98
C THR A 109 -0.82 9.29 -14.52
N ALA A 110 -1.36 10.39 -15.04
CA ALA A 110 -0.56 11.53 -15.48
C ALA A 110 0.20 12.19 -14.29
N ASP A 111 -0.41 12.27 -13.12
CA ASP A 111 0.27 12.75 -11.90
C ASP A 111 1.38 11.78 -11.49
N ALA A 112 1.10 10.48 -11.50
CA ALA A 112 2.08 9.45 -11.20
C ALA A 112 3.27 9.47 -12.18
N GLN A 113 3.03 9.64 -13.48
CA GLN A 113 4.07 9.81 -14.50
C GLN A 113 4.97 11.02 -14.23
N ALA A 114 4.35 12.17 -13.89
CA ALA A 114 5.13 13.37 -13.55
C ALA A 114 5.99 13.17 -12.29
N MET A 115 5.47 12.45 -11.29
CA MET A 115 6.23 12.11 -10.08
C MET A 115 7.41 11.16 -10.37
N VAL A 116 7.22 10.16 -11.23
CA VAL A 116 8.30 9.25 -11.67
C VAL A 116 9.37 10.04 -12.42
N ALA A 117 8.97 10.87 -13.39
CA ALA A 117 9.91 11.68 -14.18
C ALA A 117 10.76 12.62 -13.28
N ALA A 118 10.13 13.26 -12.30
CA ALA A 118 10.83 14.11 -11.33
C ALA A 118 11.80 13.31 -10.45
N ALA A 119 11.38 12.11 -9.98
CA ALA A 119 12.24 11.23 -9.20
C ALA A 119 13.47 10.75 -10.01
N GLU A 120 13.28 10.37 -11.26
CA GLU A 120 14.37 9.97 -12.16
C GLU A 120 15.32 11.13 -12.46
N GLN A 121 14.79 12.31 -12.77
CA GLN A 121 15.60 13.50 -13.05
C GLN A 121 16.44 13.93 -11.86
N SER A 122 15.87 13.84 -10.64
CA SER A 122 16.58 14.21 -9.42
C SER A 122 17.58 13.15 -8.94
N GLY A 123 17.38 11.88 -9.31
CA GLY A 123 18.14 10.73 -8.78
C GLY A 123 17.93 10.48 -7.29
N VAL A 124 16.92 11.10 -6.67
CA VAL A 124 16.67 11.03 -5.24
C VAL A 124 15.89 9.77 -4.88
N VAL A 125 16.16 9.21 -3.71
CA VAL A 125 15.44 8.03 -3.19
C VAL A 125 13.94 8.31 -3.07
N ASN A 126 13.17 7.39 -3.61
CA ASN A 126 11.71 7.43 -3.59
C ASN A 126 11.13 6.06 -3.23
N MET A 127 9.97 6.04 -2.57
CA MET A 127 9.27 4.83 -2.15
C MET A 127 7.78 5.10 -2.07
N VAL A 128 6.95 4.08 -2.40
CA VAL A 128 5.49 4.14 -2.22
C VAL A 128 5.07 3.31 -1.02
N GLY A 129 4.09 3.79 -0.25
CA GLY A 129 3.58 3.19 0.99
C GLY A 129 2.70 1.97 0.76
N PHE A 130 3.22 0.91 0.12
CA PHE A 130 2.56 -0.39 0.02
C PHE A 130 3.01 -1.30 1.14
N ASN A 131 2.41 -1.16 2.31
CA ASN A 131 2.86 -1.85 3.53
C ASN A 131 2.58 -3.36 3.54
N TYR A 132 1.51 -3.87 2.90
CA TYR A 132 1.12 -5.29 3.04
C TYR A 132 2.14 -6.28 2.47
N VAL A 133 2.91 -5.90 1.46
CA VAL A 133 4.00 -6.75 0.92
C VAL A 133 5.15 -6.94 1.92
N ARG A 134 5.12 -6.23 3.06
CA ARG A 134 6.17 -6.28 4.08
C ARG A 134 5.86 -7.23 5.23
N THR A 135 4.70 -7.89 5.26
CA THR A 135 4.46 -8.95 6.24
C THR A 135 5.56 -10.02 6.13
N PRO A 136 6.10 -10.54 7.25
CA PRO A 136 7.06 -11.62 7.22
C PRO A 136 6.58 -12.82 6.39
N ALA A 137 5.27 -13.14 6.42
CA ALA A 137 4.69 -14.21 5.61
C ALA A 137 4.75 -13.91 4.11
N THR A 138 4.43 -12.68 3.66
CA THR A 138 4.50 -12.31 2.23
C THR A 138 5.94 -12.21 1.74
N GLN A 139 6.86 -11.70 2.57
CA GLN A 139 8.28 -11.71 2.24
C GLN A 139 8.80 -13.16 2.07
N PHE A 140 8.39 -14.06 2.95
CA PHE A 140 8.73 -15.49 2.85
C PHE A 140 8.10 -16.13 1.61
N ALA A 141 6.86 -15.81 1.27
CA ALA A 141 6.23 -16.27 0.02
C ALA A 141 7.06 -15.86 -1.21
N ARG A 142 7.53 -14.60 -1.27
CA ARG A 142 8.43 -14.13 -2.33
C ARG A 142 9.72 -14.92 -2.40
N GLN A 143 10.32 -15.23 -1.25
CA GLN A 143 11.53 -16.04 -1.17
C GLN A 143 11.27 -17.46 -1.70
N LEU A 144 10.19 -18.13 -1.26
CA LEU A 144 9.82 -19.46 -1.73
C LEU A 144 9.61 -19.52 -3.25
N ILE A 145 9.00 -18.49 -3.84
CA ILE A 145 8.81 -18.37 -5.28
C ILE A 145 10.17 -18.20 -5.98
N ALA A 146 11.00 -17.29 -5.49
CA ALA A 146 12.34 -17.05 -6.06
C ALA A 146 13.25 -18.28 -5.99
N ASP A 147 13.13 -19.08 -4.94
CA ASP A 147 13.87 -20.32 -4.73
C ASP A 147 13.28 -21.52 -5.53
N GLY A 148 12.20 -21.31 -6.30
CA GLY A 148 11.54 -22.36 -7.08
C GLY A 148 10.81 -23.41 -6.23
N ALA A 149 10.46 -23.10 -4.98
CA ALA A 149 9.89 -24.06 -4.02
C ALA A 149 8.52 -24.64 -4.42
N ILE A 150 7.83 -24.02 -5.38
CA ILE A 150 6.54 -24.46 -5.93
C ILE A 150 6.62 -24.76 -7.44
N GLY A 151 7.83 -24.75 -8.03
CA GLY A 151 8.05 -24.96 -9.46
C GLY A 151 7.57 -23.77 -10.32
N ASP A 152 7.26 -24.05 -11.60
CA ASP A 152 6.75 -23.04 -12.54
C ASP A 152 5.34 -22.60 -12.15
N ILE A 153 5.13 -21.30 -12.05
CA ILE A 153 3.82 -20.76 -11.68
C ILE A 153 2.81 -21.03 -12.80
N THR A 154 1.66 -21.59 -12.43
CA THR A 154 0.59 -21.96 -13.36
C THR A 154 -0.64 -21.07 -13.23
N TRP A 155 -0.90 -20.52 -12.05
CA TRP A 155 -2.10 -19.73 -11.78
C TRP A 155 -1.94 -18.82 -10.54
N PHE A 156 -2.65 -17.69 -10.54
CA PHE A 156 -2.71 -16.71 -9.45
C PHE A 156 -4.15 -16.29 -9.16
N ARG A 157 -4.49 -16.20 -7.87
CA ARG A 157 -5.68 -15.49 -7.39
C ARG A 157 -5.29 -14.50 -6.32
N GLY A 158 -5.78 -13.27 -6.44
CA GLY A 158 -5.63 -12.23 -5.43
C GLY A 158 -6.95 -11.53 -5.14
N GLU A 159 -7.17 -11.18 -3.88
CA GLU A 159 -8.34 -10.41 -3.47
C GLU A 159 -7.99 -9.34 -2.43
N HIS A 160 -8.71 -8.23 -2.45
CA HIS A 160 -8.72 -7.27 -1.37
C HIS A 160 -10.17 -6.85 -1.12
N THR A 161 -10.74 -7.39 -0.06
CA THR A 161 -12.17 -7.31 0.23
C THR A 161 -12.38 -6.85 1.67
N GLU A 162 -13.24 -5.84 1.85
CA GLU A 162 -13.61 -5.29 3.14
C GLU A 162 -15.10 -4.98 3.18
N ASP A 163 -15.68 -4.76 4.37
CA ASP A 163 -17.12 -4.49 4.55
C ASP A 163 -17.44 -3.08 5.05
N PHE A 164 -16.46 -2.17 5.06
CA PHE A 164 -16.64 -0.84 5.68
C PHE A 164 -17.69 0.05 4.99
N TYR A 165 -18.12 -0.30 3.77
CA TYR A 165 -19.22 0.32 3.06
C TYR A 165 -20.36 -0.67 2.70
N ALA A 166 -20.41 -1.85 3.34
CA ALA A 166 -21.48 -2.84 3.11
C ALA A 166 -22.86 -2.33 3.56
N ASP A 167 -22.93 -1.58 4.64
CA ASP A 167 -24.17 -0.92 5.06
C ASP A 167 -24.45 0.27 4.14
N LYS A 168 -25.58 0.21 3.41
CA LYS A 168 -26.04 1.29 2.53
C LYS A 168 -26.36 2.59 3.29
N ASN A 169 -26.57 2.51 4.61
CA ASN A 169 -26.85 3.67 5.46
C ASN A 169 -25.60 4.40 5.96
N GLU A 170 -24.40 3.84 5.71
CA GLU A 170 -23.16 4.57 5.97
C GLU A 170 -23.13 5.88 5.15
N PRO A 171 -22.84 7.04 5.80
CA PRO A 171 -22.89 8.33 5.14
C PRO A 171 -21.89 8.45 3.99
N ALA A 172 -22.26 9.26 3.01
CA ALA A 172 -21.35 9.68 1.96
C ALA A 172 -20.15 10.42 2.55
N THR A 173 -18.96 10.19 2.01
CA THR A 173 -17.72 10.84 2.40
C THR A 173 -16.90 11.14 1.15
N TRP A 174 -15.71 11.71 1.31
CA TRP A 174 -14.77 11.86 0.20
C TRP A 174 -14.44 10.53 -0.50
N ARG A 175 -14.58 9.39 0.23
CA ARG A 175 -14.38 8.03 -0.32
C ARG A 175 -15.48 7.57 -1.26
N THR A 176 -16.60 8.28 -1.33
CA THR A 176 -17.72 7.94 -2.22
C THR A 176 -17.76 8.76 -3.52
N CYS A 177 -16.72 9.58 -3.74
CA CYS A 177 -16.61 10.46 -4.89
C CYS A 177 -15.28 10.29 -5.63
N GLY A 178 -15.34 10.18 -6.96
CA GLY A 178 -14.18 10.14 -7.86
C GLY A 178 -13.48 8.76 -7.91
N ARG A 179 -13.07 8.35 -9.10
CA ARG A 179 -12.47 7.01 -9.36
C ARG A 179 -11.29 6.66 -8.45
N ALA A 180 -10.44 7.63 -8.12
CA ALA A 180 -9.28 7.40 -7.26
C ALA A 180 -9.61 7.04 -5.80
N ASN A 181 -10.86 7.26 -5.36
CA ASN A 181 -11.32 7.03 -3.99
C ASN A 181 -12.25 5.81 -3.85
N GLY A 182 -12.58 5.14 -4.96
CA GLY A 182 -13.35 3.90 -4.96
C GLY A 182 -12.51 2.68 -4.59
N THR A 183 -13.11 1.51 -4.68
CA THR A 183 -12.43 0.23 -4.44
C THR A 183 -11.20 0.07 -5.33
N MET A 184 -11.30 0.51 -6.60
CA MET A 184 -10.19 0.46 -7.55
C MET A 184 -8.99 1.31 -7.11
N GLY A 185 -9.20 2.51 -6.59
CA GLY A 185 -8.10 3.37 -6.11
C GLY A 185 -7.58 2.94 -4.73
N ASP A 186 -8.46 2.59 -3.83
CA ASP A 186 -8.11 2.32 -2.42
C ASP A 186 -7.61 0.87 -2.19
N LEU A 187 -8.40 -0.13 -2.57
CA LEU A 187 -8.12 -1.54 -2.26
C LEU A 187 -7.31 -2.23 -3.36
N SER A 188 -7.67 -2.03 -4.64
CA SER A 188 -7.04 -2.77 -5.72
C SER A 188 -5.55 -2.50 -5.83
N SER A 189 -5.12 -1.27 -5.54
CA SER A 189 -3.73 -0.84 -5.63
C SER A 189 -2.78 -1.71 -4.79
N HIS A 190 -3.20 -2.13 -3.60
CA HIS A 190 -2.40 -3.01 -2.74
C HIS A 190 -2.22 -4.40 -3.32
N MET A 191 -3.30 -5.03 -3.78
CA MET A 191 -3.23 -6.40 -4.31
C MET A 191 -2.57 -6.43 -5.70
N ILE A 192 -2.77 -5.40 -6.53
CA ILE A 192 -2.05 -5.28 -7.80
C ILE A 192 -0.54 -5.15 -7.53
N ASN A 193 -0.13 -4.32 -6.55
CA ASN A 193 1.28 -4.22 -6.15
C ASN A 193 1.84 -5.59 -5.70
N ALA A 194 1.08 -6.35 -4.91
CA ALA A 194 1.51 -7.70 -4.51
C ALA A 194 1.62 -8.65 -5.71
N ALA A 195 0.64 -8.65 -6.61
CA ALA A 195 0.67 -9.47 -7.82
C ALA A 195 1.92 -9.17 -8.67
N LEU A 196 2.22 -7.88 -8.88
CA LEU A 196 3.44 -7.44 -9.58
C LEU A 196 4.71 -7.86 -8.85
N ALA A 197 4.72 -7.77 -7.51
CA ALA A 197 5.87 -8.14 -6.67
C ALA A 197 6.15 -9.65 -6.65
N LEU A 198 5.10 -10.48 -6.76
CA LEU A 198 5.16 -11.93 -6.64
C LEU A 198 5.38 -12.61 -7.99
N LEU A 199 4.74 -12.11 -9.07
CA LEU A 199 4.70 -12.77 -10.37
C LEU A 199 5.28 -11.93 -11.52
N GLY A 200 5.64 -10.67 -11.29
CA GLY A 200 6.09 -9.76 -12.34
C GLY A 200 4.97 -9.01 -13.06
N PRO A 201 5.25 -8.38 -14.21
CA PRO A 201 4.30 -7.49 -14.88
C PRO A 201 3.01 -8.18 -15.34
N ILE A 202 1.89 -7.47 -15.21
CA ILE A 202 0.61 -7.83 -15.85
C ILE A 202 0.62 -7.20 -17.24
N GLU A 203 0.40 -8.03 -18.28
CA GLU A 203 0.45 -7.64 -19.68
C GLU A 203 -0.91 -7.18 -20.21
N ARG A 204 -2.00 -7.86 -19.80
CA ARG A 204 -3.36 -7.57 -20.27
C ARG A 204 -4.42 -7.95 -19.24
N VAL A 205 -5.55 -7.27 -19.30
CA VAL A 205 -6.66 -7.43 -18.35
C VAL A 205 -8.02 -7.47 -19.05
N SER A 206 -8.98 -8.16 -18.41
CA SER A 206 -10.40 -8.08 -18.70
C SER A 206 -11.16 -7.88 -17.40
N ALA A 207 -11.85 -6.75 -17.24
CA ALA A 207 -12.44 -6.34 -15.98
C ALA A 207 -13.92 -5.96 -16.11
N ASP A 208 -14.65 -6.19 -15.01
CA ASP A 208 -16.00 -5.69 -14.78
C ASP A 208 -16.02 -4.96 -13.44
N ILE A 209 -16.46 -3.70 -13.45
CA ILE A 209 -16.41 -2.76 -12.33
C ILE A 209 -17.79 -2.20 -12.11
N GLU A 210 -18.28 -2.24 -10.87
CA GLU A 210 -19.66 -1.87 -10.56
C GLU A 210 -19.77 -0.93 -9.35
N THR A 211 -20.74 -0.01 -9.44
CA THR A 211 -21.26 0.76 -8.30
C THR A 211 -22.61 0.15 -7.89
N VAL A 212 -22.68 -0.46 -6.72
CA VAL A 212 -23.90 -1.10 -6.20
C VAL A 212 -24.77 -0.10 -5.44
N HIS A 213 -24.15 0.73 -4.62
CA HIS A 213 -24.86 1.74 -3.84
C HIS A 213 -24.71 3.11 -4.51
N HIS A 214 -25.66 3.46 -5.39
CA HIS A 214 -25.62 4.70 -6.18
C HIS A 214 -25.86 5.97 -5.37
N GLU A 215 -26.44 5.86 -4.18
CA GLU A 215 -26.72 6.97 -3.27
C GLU A 215 -26.47 6.57 -1.83
N ARG A 216 -26.05 7.52 -1.00
CA ARG A 216 -25.87 7.34 0.44
C ARG A 216 -26.38 8.56 1.21
N PRO A 217 -26.76 8.38 2.50
CA PRO A 217 -27.12 9.52 3.34
C PRO A 217 -26.05 10.61 3.33
N ALA A 218 -26.47 11.85 3.22
CA ALA A 218 -25.54 13.00 3.23
C ALA A 218 -24.85 13.15 4.57
N SER A 219 -23.57 13.53 4.56
CA SER A 219 -22.80 13.81 5.78
C SER A 219 -22.97 15.26 6.24
N ALA A 220 -22.95 15.51 7.55
CA ALA A 220 -22.82 16.87 8.05
C ALA A 220 -21.43 17.44 7.72
N PRO A 221 -21.33 18.69 7.27
CA PRO A 221 -20.06 19.32 6.97
C PRO A 221 -19.08 19.27 8.16
N GLY A 222 -17.90 18.67 7.96
CA GLY A 222 -16.82 18.62 8.95
C GLY A 222 -16.97 17.56 10.07
N VAL A 223 -18.03 16.74 10.06
CA VAL A 223 -18.24 15.69 11.06
C VAL A 223 -18.47 14.34 10.36
N SER A 224 -17.49 13.45 10.42
CA SER A 224 -17.60 12.09 9.90
C SER A 224 -18.64 11.31 10.72
N GLY A 225 -19.55 10.61 10.05
CA GLY A 225 -20.54 9.73 10.68
C GLY A 225 -21.82 10.38 11.19
N THR A 226 -22.05 11.69 10.93
CA THR A 226 -23.31 12.37 11.32
C THR A 226 -24.20 12.54 10.09
N HIS A 227 -25.43 12.01 10.17
CA HIS A 227 -26.43 12.12 9.10
C HIS A 227 -27.01 13.54 9.04
N THR A 228 -27.17 14.08 7.82
CA THR A 228 -28.07 15.19 7.53
C THR A 228 -29.29 14.69 6.76
N SER A 229 -30.32 15.50 6.64
CA SER A 229 -31.46 15.18 5.79
C SER A 229 -31.03 15.26 4.31
N GLY A 230 -31.13 14.16 3.57
CA GLY A 230 -30.84 14.08 2.14
C GLY A 230 -29.99 12.88 1.76
N MET A 231 -29.85 12.67 0.47
CA MET A 231 -29.00 11.64 -0.14
C MET A 231 -27.97 12.31 -1.04
N GLU A 232 -26.76 11.78 -1.05
CA GLU A 232 -25.67 12.17 -1.96
C GLU A 232 -25.38 11.06 -2.95
N LYS A 233 -25.12 11.45 -4.20
CA LYS A 233 -24.77 10.50 -5.28
C LYS A 233 -23.36 9.94 -5.04
N VAL A 234 -23.24 8.62 -5.13
CA VAL A 234 -21.95 7.92 -5.20
C VAL A 234 -21.46 7.95 -6.65
N THR A 235 -20.21 8.34 -6.88
CA THR A 235 -19.64 8.50 -8.22
C THR A 235 -18.42 7.62 -8.47
N ASN A 236 -18.24 6.58 -7.65
CA ASN A 236 -17.16 5.61 -7.78
C ASN A 236 -17.65 4.18 -7.50
N ASP A 237 -16.76 3.23 -7.68
CA ASP A 237 -17.00 1.80 -7.67
C ASP A 237 -17.04 1.22 -6.25
N ASP A 238 -17.86 0.18 -6.08
CA ASP A 238 -17.98 -0.61 -4.85
C ASP A 238 -17.24 -1.94 -4.93
N HIS A 239 -17.18 -2.56 -6.13
CA HIS A 239 -16.41 -3.78 -6.36
C HIS A 239 -15.99 -3.95 -7.82
N ALA A 240 -15.02 -4.85 -8.04
CA ALA A 240 -14.51 -5.20 -9.35
C ALA A 240 -13.99 -6.62 -9.42
N HIS A 241 -14.20 -7.29 -10.54
CA HIS A 241 -13.55 -8.53 -10.93
C HIS A 241 -12.63 -8.30 -12.12
N CYS A 242 -11.49 -8.97 -12.14
CA CYS A 242 -10.53 -8.85 -13.24
C CYS A 242 -9.87 -10.20 -13.54
N LEU A 243 -9.94 -10.64 -14.79
CA LEU A 243 -9.03 -11.64 -15.33
C LEU A 243 -7.79 -10.94 -15.86
N CYS A 244 -6.60 -11.48 -15.59
CA CYS A 244 -5.35 -10.91 -16.08
C CYS A 244 -4.43 -11.96 -16.68
N ARG A 245 -3.49 -11.49 -17.50
CA ARG A 245 -2.34 -12.26 -17.97
C ARG A 245 -1.06 -11.56 -17.58
N PHE A 246 -0.17 -12.30 -16.94
CA PHE A 246 1.17 -11.83 -16.65
C PHE A 246 2.07 -11.97 -17.90
N SER A 247 3.13 -11.21 -17.98
CA SER A 247 4.11 -11.29 -19.09
C SER A 247 4.76 -12.67 -19.23
N SER A 248 4.76 -13.46 -18.16
CA SER A 248 5.15 -14.87 -18.17
C SER A 248 4.14 -15.80 -18.86
N GLY A 249 2.96 -15.30 -19.27
CA GLY A 249 1.85 -16.10 -19.80
C GLY A 249 0.91 -16.66 -18.72
N VAL A 250 1.25 -16.54 -17.45
CA VAL A 250 0.42 -17.02 -16.34
C VAL A 250 -0.92 -16.29 -16.31
N MET A 251 -2.00 -17.03 -16.09
CA MET A 251 -3.34 -16.46 -15.90
C MET A 251 -3.57 -16.11 -14.43
N GLY A 252 -4.21 -14.97 -14.18
CA GLY A 252 -4.63 -14.55 -12.86
C GLY A 252 -6.08 -14.11 -12.79
N HIS A 253 -6.60 -14.11 -11.57
CA HIS A 253 -7.89 -13.52 -11.21
C HIS A 253 -7.70 -12.58 -10.02
N LEU A 254 -8.23 -11.38 -10.14
CA LEU A 254 -8.23 -10.36 -9.09
C LEU A 254 -9.67 -9.99 -8.72
N TYR A 255 -9.93 -9.87 -7.42
CA TYR A 255 -11.23 -9.44 -6.89
C TYR A 255 -11.06 -8.35 -5.84
N PHE A 256 -11.86 -7.30 -5.96
CA PHE A 256 -11.82 -6.16 -5.05
C PHE A 256 -13.24 -5.78 -4.63
N SER A 257 -13.44 -5.48 -3.35
CA SER A 257 -14.74 -5.05 -2.86
C SER A 257 -14.64 -4.34 -1.53
N ARG A 258 -15.34 -3.21 -1.37
CA ARG A 258 -15.52 -2.50 -0.09
C ARG A 258 -16.88 -2.78 0.56
N ILE A 259 -17.65 -3.71 -0.03
CA ILE A 259 -19.00 -4.11 0.41
C ILE A 259 -19.10 -5.61 0.68
N SER A 260 -17.99 -6.31 0.85
CA SER A 260 -17.94 -7.75 1.14
C SER A 260 -18.29 -8.03 2.59
N SER A 261 -19.59 -8.14 2.91
CA SER A 261 -20.11 -8.34 4.26
C SER A 261 -19.35 -9.44 5.02
N GLY A 262 -18.83 -9.11 6.19
CA GLY A 262 -18.08 -10.02 7.07
C GLY A 262 -16.58 -10.04 6.87
N ARG A 263 -16.04 -9.49 5.76
CA ARG A 263 -14.61 -9.34 5.55
C ARG A 263 -14.11 -8.04 6.19
N LYS A 264 -13.15 -8.15 7.10
CA LYS A 264 -12.58 -6.97 7.78
C LYS A 264 -11.29 -6.50 7.12
N MET A 265 -10.51 -7.44 6.61
CA MET A 265 -9.24 -7.21 5.92
C MET A 265 -8.91 -8.41 5.03
N GLY A 266 -9.80 -8.73 4.10
CA GLY A 266 -9.69 -9.86 3.19
C GLY A 266 -8.66 -9.62 2.07
N TYR A 267 -7.46 -9.18 2.43
CA TYR A 267 -6.31 -9.13 1.53
C TYR A 267 -5.65 -10.50 1.52
N ALA A 268 -5.95 -11.28 0.48
CA ALA A 268 -5.52 -12.66 0.39
C ALA A 268 -5.06 -13.03 -1.02
N TYR A 269 -4.14 -13.99 -1.11
CA TYR A 269 -3.72 -14.52 -2.41
C TYR A 269 -3.44 -16.02 -2.34
N GLU A 270 -3.57 -16.69 -3.49
CA GLU A 270 -3.19 -18.07 -3.73
C GLU A 270 -2.40 -18.16 -5.03
N ILE A 271 -1.28 -18.87 -4.98
CA ILE A 271 -0.35 -19.05 -6.09
C ILE A 271 -0.13 -20.54 -6.28
N ASN A 272 -0.47 -21.05 -7.44
CA ASN A 272 -0.25 -22.44 -7.79
C ASN A 272 0.92 -22.55 -8.75
N GLY A 273 1.74 -23.54 -8.52
CA GLY A 273 2.86 -23.91 -9.38
C GLY A 273 2.86 -25.41 -9.70
N SER A 274 3.78 -25.84 -10.56
CA SER A 274 3.88 -27.23 -11.03
C SER A 274 4.28 -28.21 -9.92
N GLU A 275 4.91 -27.73 -8.83
CA GLU A 275 5.42 -28.56 -7.73
C GLU A 275 4.82 -28.22 -6.37
N GLY A 276 3.94 -27.22 -6.30
CA GLY A 276 3.33 -26.82 -5.03
C GLY A 276 2.40 -25.63 -5.15
N ALA A 277 1.94 -25.14 -3.99
CA ALA A 277 1.10 -23.96 -3.92
C ALA A 277 1.35 -23.16 -2.62
N ILE A 278 1.14 -21.86 -2.69
CA ILE A 278 1.22 -20.95 -1.56
C ILE A 278 -0.12 -20.25 -1.40
N ARG A 279 -0.58 -20.08 -0.14
CA ARG A 279 -1.76 -19.29 0.19
C ARG A 279 -1.48 -18.39 1.39
N PHE A 280 -1.95 -17.16 1.32
CA PHE A 280 -1.85 -16.15 2.37
C PHE A 280 -3.21 -15.47 2.59
N ASP A 281 -3.48 -15.06 3.84
CA ASP A 281 -4.65 -14.26 4.23
C ASP A 281 -4.23 -13.26 5.30
N GLN A 282 -4.45 -11.97 5.06
CA GLN A 282 -4.09 -10.89 6.00
C GLN A 282 -4.92 -10.95 7.30
N GLU A 283 -6.12 -11.52 7.30
CA GLU A 283 -6.90 -11.74 8.52
C GLU A 283 -6.22 -12.78 9.43
N ASP A 284 -5.28 -13.60 8.90
CA ASP A 284 -4.36 -14.48 9.64
C ASP A 284 -2.89 -14.19 9.20
N GLN A 285 -2.48 -12.93 9.24
CA GLN A 285 -1.24 -12.42 8.66
C GLN A 285 0.05 -13.08 9.19
N ASN A 286 -0.02 -13.79 10.29
CA ASN A 286 1.11 -14.49 10.92
C ASN A 286 1.24 -15.95 10.49
N ALA A 287 0.58 -16.32 9.39
CA ALA A 287 0.64 -17.65 8.82
C ALA A 287 0.76 -17.61 7.31
N LEU A 288 1.45 -18.63 6.78
CA LEU A 288 1.48 -18.97 5.37
C LEU A 288 1.05 -20.42 5.22
N TRP A 289 0.23 -20.73 4.23
CA TRP A 289 -0.06 -22.12 3.88
C TRP A 289 0.79 -22.52 2.69
N LEU A 290 1.51 -23.64 2.84
CA LEU A 290 2.36 -24.21 1.80
C LEU A 290 1.90 -25.65 1.50
N TYR A 291 1.66 -25.94 0.24
CA TYR A 291 1.49 -27.29 -0.30
C TYR A 291 2.73 -27.68 -1.10
N LYS A 292 3.23 -28.87 -0.93
CA LYS A 292 4.29 -29.46 -1.76
C LYS A 292 3.83 -30.78 -2.37
N MET A 293 4.00 -30.93 -3.68
CA MET A 293 3.66 -32.16 -4.40
C MET A 293 4.57 -33.33 -4.01
N SER A 294 5.80 -33.04 -3.55
CA SER A 294 6.77 -34.02 -3.09
C SER A 294 6.48 -34.63 -1.72
N ASP A 295 5.47 -34.11 -0.98
CA ASP A 295 5.07 -34.70 0.29
C ASP A 295 4.43 -36.08 0.09
N ASP A 296 4.52 -36.95 1.09
CA ASP A 296 3.86 -38.27 1.09
C ASP A 296 2.34 -38.09 0.90
N GLU A 297 1.73 -38.93 0.06
CA GLU A 297 0.33 -38.80 -0.32
C GLU A 297 -0.63 -38.77 0.88
N ALA A 298 -0.33 -39.54 1.93
CA ALA A 298 -1.16 -39.59 3.13
C ALA A 298 -1.20 -38.31 3.93
N VAL A 299 -0.20 -37.43 3.77
CA VAL A 299 -0.07 -36.14 4.50
C VAL A 299 -0.03 -34.94 3.55
N ARG A 300 -0.22 -35.20 2.25
CA ARG A 300 -0.19 -34.16 1.22
C ARG A 300 -1.41 -33.26 1.32
N GLY A 301 -1.17 -32.01 1.69
CA GLY A 301 -2.20 -30.98 1.87
C GLY A 301 -1.56 -29.64 2.23
N PHE A 302 -2.34 -28.58 2.29
CA PHE A 302 -1.84 -27.32 2.80
C PHE A 302 -1.46 -27.45 4.28
N ARG A 303 -0.18 -27.20 4.58
CA ARG A 303 0.26 -27.05 5.97
C ARG A 303 0.38 -25.57 6.33
N LYS A 304 -0.15 -25.24 7.50
CA LYS A 304 -0.04 -23.91 8.08
C LYS A 304 1.35 -23.73 8.69
N ILE A 305 2.07 -22.72 8.23
CA ILE A 305 3.39 -22.32 8.74
C ILE A 305 3.18 -21.01 9.51
N LEU A 306 3.34 -21.06 10.84
CA LEU A 306 3.31 -19.85 11.65
C LEU A 306 4.63 -19.09 11.47
N THR A 307 4.55 -17.77 11.35
CA THR A 307 5.75 -16.93 11.27
C THR A 307 6.53 -16.94 12.60
N GLY A 308 7.83 -16.81 12.49
CA GLY A 308 8.74 -16.83 13.62
C GLY A 308 10.11 -16.26 13.24
N PRO A 309 11.13 -16.34 14.13
CA PRO A 309 12.44 -15.71 13.94
C PRO A 309 13.21 -16.11 12.67
N ALA A 310 12.88 -17.26 12.08
CA ALA A 310 13.47 -17.71 10.81
C ALA A 310 12.88 -17.01 9.57
N HIS A 311 11.80 -16.25 9.72
CA HIS A 311 11.16 -15.53 8.63
C HIS A 311 11.69 -14.09 8.52
N PRO A 312 11.67 -13.50 7.32
CA PRO A 312 12.20 -12.15 7.09
C PRO A 312 11.63 -11.11 8.09
N ASP A 313 12.51 -10.27 8.62
CA ASP A 313 12.22 -9.16 9.54
C ASP A 313 11.57 -9.53 10.89
N TYR A 314 11.08 -10.75 11.07
CA TYR A 314 10.34 -11.15 12.29
C TYR A 314 11.20 -11.10 13.55
N GLN A 315 12.45 -11.58 13.51
CA GLN A 315 13.34 -11.72 14.68
C GLN A 315 13.58 -10.39 15.41
N SER A 316 13.55 -9.27 14.68
CA SER A 316 13.72 -7.94 15.26
C SER A 316 12.57 -7.51 16.16
N PHE A 317 11.36 -8.05 15.93
CA PHE A 317 10.19 -7.77 16.77
C PHE A 317 10.09 -8.73 17.96
N CYS A 318 10.37 -10.01 17.71
CA CYS A 318 10.15 -11.05 18.71
C CYS A 318 11.02 -12.28 18.45
N LEU A 319 11.59 -12.84 19.53
CA LEU A 319 12.38 -14.09 19.49
C LEU A 319 11.51 -15.35 19.59
N GLY A 320 10.23 -15.21 19.96
CA GLY A 320 9.30 -16.32 20.12
C GLY A 320 8.53 -16.60 18.82
N PRO A 321 8.63 -17.82 18.23
CA PRO A 321 7.77 -18.19 17.10
C PRO A 321 6.29 -18.18 17.53
N GLY A 322 5.41 -17.74 16.62
CA GLY A 322 3.96 -17.70 16.87
C GLY A 322 3.45 -16.55 17.74
N HIS A 323 4.31 -15.63 18.23
CA HIS A 323 3.87 -14.42 18.93
C HIS A 323 3.25 -13.38 17.98
N GLY A 324 3.66 -13.41 16.70
CA GLY A 324 3.08 -12.61 15.64
C GLY A 324 3.62 -11.20 15.53
N THR A 325 3.27 -10.59 14.40
CA THR A 325 3.44 -9.17 14.08
C THR A 325 2.08 -8.57 13.70
N GLY A 326 1.92 -7.24 13.82
CA GLY A 326 0.68 -6.55 13.53
C GLY A 326 0.79 -5.60 12.32
N TYR A 327 -0.33 -4.91 12.02
CA TYR A 327 -0.37 -3.90 10.95
C TYR A 327 0.69 -2.81 11.14
N GLN A 328 0.88 -2.33 12.37
CA GLN A 328 1.86 -1.28 12.67
C GLN A 328 3.30 -1.74 12.42
N ASP A 329 3.58 -3.04 12.59
CA ASP A 329 4.92 -3.59 12.37
C ASP A 329 5.31 -3.60 10.89
N GLN A 330 4.35 -3.74 9.98
CA GLN A 330 4.58 -3.60 8.54
C GLN A 330 5.11 -2.20 8.18
N LEU A 331 4.57 -1.15 8.83
CA LEU A 331 5.02 0.23 8.66
C LEU A 331 6.38 0.49 9.30
N ILE A 332 6.71 -0.21 10.40
CA ILE A 332 8.06 -0.15 11.00
C ILE A 332 9.08 -0.81 10.06
N ILE A 333 8.73 -1.92 9.40
CA ILE A 333 9.57 -2.53 8.35
C ILE A 333 9.74 -1.57 7.17
N GLU A 334 8.66 -0.90 6.74
CA GLU A 334 8.70 0.10 5.68
C GLU A 334 9.62 1.28 6.05
N ALA A 335 9.53 1.79 7.28
CA ALA A 335 10.42 2.83 7.79
C ALA A 335 11.91 2.38 7.77
N LYS A 336 12.19 1.13 8.18
CA LYS A 336 13.54 0.52 8.07
C LYS A 336 14.02 0.52 6.62
N ASP A 337 13.18 0.05 5.69
CA ASP A 337 13.53 -0.03 4.27
C ASP A 337 13.79 1.35 3.68
N PHE A 338 12.99 2.36 4.03
CA PHE A 338 13.20 3.74 3.59
C PHE A 338 14.51 4.33 4.11
N LEU A 339 14.82 4.13 5.39
CA LEU A 339 16.09 4.59 5.98
C LEU A 339 17.30 3.89 5.37
N GLN A 340 17.20 2.59 5.07
CA GLN A 340 18.25 1.84 4.37
C GLN A 340 18.45 2.37 2.95
N ALA A 341 17.37 2.60 2.20
CA ALA A 341 17.42 3.17 0.86
C ALA A 341 18.11 4.54 0.84
N ILE A 342 17.78 5.42 1.80
CA ILE A 342 18.43 6.74 1.94
C ILE A 342 19.92 6.57 2.22
N HIS A 343 20.31 5.69 3.13
CA HIS A 343 21.72 5.45 3.45
C HIS A 343 22.52 4.92 2.26
N GLN A 344 21.90 4.02 1.49
CA GLN A 344 22.53 3.42 0.29
C GLN A 344 22.52 4.36 -0.93
N GLY A 345 21.70 5.42 -0.89
CA GLY A 345 21.52 6.32 -2.02
C GLY A 345 20.82 5.67 -3.22
N SER A 346 20.06 4.59 -3.01
CA SER A 346 19.35 3.87 -4.07
C SER A 346 17.92 3.54 -3.65
N PRO A 347 16.92 3.72 -4.55
CA PRO A 347 15.55 3.37 -4.27
C PRO A 347 15.39 1.87 -3.94
N LYS A 348 14.47 1.55 -3.04
CA LYS A 348 14.09 0.18 -2.68
C LYS A 348 12.61 -0.04 -3.00
N PHE A 349 12.27 -1.25 -3.47
CA PHE A 349 10.89 -1.64 -3.78
C PHE A 349 9.96 -1.47 -2.56
N PRO A 350 8.73 -0.96 -2.75
CA PRO A 350 8.14 -0.42 -3.99
C PRO A 350 8.60 1.03 -4.25
N THR A 351 9.11 1.29 -5.44
CA THR A 351 9.52 2.61 -5.92
C THR A 351 8.35 3.37 -6.57
N PHE A 352 8.57 4.61 -6.96
CA PHE A 352 7.57 5.36 -7.75
C PHE A 352 7.28 4.70 -9.11
N LYS A 353 8.24 4.00 -9.73
CA LYS A 353 7.98 3.19 -10.94
C LYS A 353 7.00 2.06 -10.65
N ASP A 354 7.17 1.39 -9.52
CA ASP A 354 6.24 0.33 -9.12
C ASP A 354 4.83 0.89 -8.84
N GLY A 355 4.75 2.09 -8.26
CA GLY A 355 3.49 2.82 -8.09
C GLY A 355 2.83 3.17 -9.43
N LEU A 356 3.60 3.63 -10.42
CA LEU A 356 3.10 3.91 -11.77
C LEU A 356 2.61 2.63 -12.47
N ALA A 357 3.33 1.52 -12.32
CA ALA A 357 2.90 0.22 -12.86
C ALA A 357 1.52 -0.19 -12.34
N VAL A 358 1.25 0.02 -11.05
CA VAL A 358 -0.07 -0.20 -10.45
C VAL A 358 -1.14 0.69 -11.10
N ASN A 359 -0.83 1.98 -11.31
CA ASN A 359 -1.77 2.90 -11.99
C ASN A 359 -2.09 2.45 -13.41
N HIS A 360 -1.09 1.99 -14.19
CA HIS A 360 -1.33 1.48 -15.56
C HIS A 360 -2.27 0.27 -15.57
N VAL A 361 -2.15 -0.65 -14.61
CA VAL A 361 -3.08 -1.79 -14.48
C VAL A 361 -4.49 -1.30 -14.15
N ILE A 362 -4.65 -0.37 -13.22
CA ILE A 362 -5.95 0.22 -12.85
C ILE A 362 -6.60 0.91 -14.05
N ASP A 363 -5.84 1.71 -14.81
CA ASP A 363 -6.34 2.37 -16.02
C ASP A 363 -6.79 1.36 -17.08
N ALA A 364 -6.01 0.31 -17.33
CA ALA A 364 -6.37 -0.76 -18.25
C ALA A 364 -7.63 -1.50 -17.80
N MET A 365 -7.83 -1.71 -16.49
CA MET A 365 -9.07 -2.30 -15.96
C MET A 365 -10.29 -1.40 -16.23
N TRP A 366 -10.16 -0.08 -16.03
CA TRP A 366 -11.23 0.87 -16.37
C TRP A 366 -11.52 0.88 -17.87
N GLN A 367 -10.50 0.89 -18.74
CA GLN A 367 -10.67 0.82 -20.20
C GLN A 367 -11.34 -0.48 -20.62
N SER A 368 -10.96 -1.61 -19.98
CA SER A 368 -11.60 -2.90 -20.22
C SER A 368 -13.06 -2.90 -19.81
N ASN A 369 -13.39 -2.34 -18.64
CA ASN A 369 -14.78 -2.20 -18.19
C ASN A 369 -15.61 -1.36 -19.18
N ASP A 370 -15.08 -0.23 -19.65
CA ASP A 370 -15.78 0.68 -20.53
C ASP A 370 -15.95 0.07 -21.95
N SER A 371 -14.95 -0.65 -22.47
CA SER A 371 -14.96 -1.28 -23.80
C SER A 371 -15.58 -2.68 -23.83
N LYS A 372 -15.70 -3.33 -22.67
CA LYS A 372 -16.09 -4.75 -22.53
C LYS A 372 -15.17 -5.73 -23.30
N GLN A 373 -13.88 -5.40 -23.40
CA GLN A 373 -12.85 -6.18 -24.09
C GLN A 373 -11.60 -6.36 -23.22
N TRP A 374 -10.75 -7.30 -23.63
CA TRP A 374 -9.39 -7.38 -23.13
C TRP A 374 -8.60 -6.14 -23.55
N VAL A 375 -7.88 -5.56 -22.61
CA VAL A 375 -7.03 -4.37 -22.82
C VAL A 375 -5.60 -4.68 -22.40
N ASP A 376 -4.66 -4.29 -23.24
CA ASP A 376 -3.23 -4.39 -22.91
C ASP A 376 -2.86 -3.31 -21.90
N VAL A 377 -2.05 -3.68 -20.91
CA VAL A 377 -1.50 -2.73 -19.92
C VAL A 377 -0.37 -1.96 -20.58
N SER A 378 -0.41 -0.65 -20.48
CA SER A 378 0.68 0.20 -21.00
C SER A 378 2.02 -0.23 -20.44
N PRO A 379 3.06 -0.41 -21.27
CA PRO A 379 4.40 -0.72 -20.78
C PRO A 379 4.95 0.40 -19.89
N MET A 380 5.84 0.02 -18.98
CA MET A 380 6.57 0.98 -18.13
C MET A 380 7.63 1.73 -18.92
#